data_e583066567c0693a1558d1cbbe756a42
#
_entry.id   e583066567c0693a1558d1cbbe756a42
#
_cell.length_a   1.000
_cell.length_b   1.000
_cell.length_c   1.000
_cell.angle_alpha   90.00
_cell.angle_beta   90.00
_cell.angle_gamma   90.00
#
_symmetry.space_group_name_H-M   'P 1'
#
loop_
_entity.id
_entity.type
_entity.pdbx_description
1 polymer ?
#
loop_
_entity_poly.entity_id
_entity_poly.type
_entity_poly.pdbx_seq_one_letter_code
_entity_poly.pdbx_strand_id
1 'polypeptide(L)'
;MKQFLMAMVAMTFVPAMALSQDKTDQMKITVHAGDTALSATLDDTAAAQDFASMLPLTLTLEDYHGIEKVADLGRKLDASDNPDSYAPKAGDITQYAPWKNIAIFVAPFQASRGLVRLGEFDGDFSTLSRSGPIEVRIERAD
;
A
#
# COMPACT_ATOMS: atom_id res chain seq x y z
N MET A 1 -21.68 -45.53 56.69
CA MET A 1 -20.63 -44.59 56.24
C MET A 1 -20.81 -44.38 54.76
N LYS A 2 -21.17 -43.21 54.41
CA LYS A 2 -21.33 -42.85 52.98
C LYS A 2 -20.13 -42.03 52.58
N GLN A 3 -19.39 -42.57 51.69
CA GLN A 3 -18.31 -41.80 51.06
C GLN A 3 -18.89 -41.04 49.88
N PHE A 4 -18.83 -39.74 49.97
CA PHE A 4 -19.17 -38.90 48.83
C PHE A 4 -17.94 -38.76 47.96
N LEU A 5 -18.00 -39.41 46.81
CA LEU A 5 -17.05 -39.13 45.79
C LEU A 5 -17.45 -37.81 45.09
N MET A 6 -16.74 -36.78 45.44
CA MET A 6 -16.92 -35.51 44.78
C MET A 6 -16.16 -35.59 43.47
N ALA A 7 -16.90 -35.79 42.40
CA ALA A 7 -16.32 -35.71 41.07
C ALA A 7 -16.00 -34.25 40.77
N MET A 8 -14.74 -33.92 40.84
CA MET A 8 -14.27 -32.62 40.43
C MET A 8 -14.22 -32.59 38.92
N VAL A 9 -15.24 -32.00 38.32
CA VAL A 9 -15.21 -31.74 36.88
C VAL A 9 -14.21 -30.62 36.67
N ALA A 10 -13.04 -30.99 36.22
CA ALA A 10 -12.06 -30.01 35.76
C ALA A 10 -12.58 -29.43 34.44
N MET A 11 -13.16 -28.26 34.54
CA MET A 11 -13.58 -27.52 33.39
C MET A 11 -12.30 -26.94 32.75
N THR A 12 -11.81 -27.64 31.73
CA THR A 12 -10.68 -27.13 30.97
C THR A 12 -11.17 -25.95 30.15
N PHE A 13 -10.85 -24.76 30.62
CA PHE A 13 -11.07 -23.55 29.83
C PHE A 13 -10.03 -23.50 28.70
N VAL A 14 -10.45 -23.81 27.50
CA VAL A 14 -9.63 -23.57 26.32
C VAL A 14 -9.85 -22.12 25.92
N PRO A 15 -8.87 -21.25 26.07
CA PRO A 15 -9.01 -19.90 25.58
C PRO A 15 -9.18 -19.98 24.07
N ALA A 16 -10.29 -19.47 23.59
CA ALA A 16 -10.45 -19.26 22.17
C ALA A 16 -9.36 -18.29 21.74
N MET A 17 -8.35 -18.79 21.04
CA MET A 17 -7.40 -17.92 20.39
C MET A 17 -8.17 -17.17 19.31
N ALA A 18 -8.43 -15.90 19.56
CA ALA A 18 -8.86 -15.03 18.53
C ALA A 18 -7.73 -14.97 17.50
N LEU A 19 -7.93 -15.67 16.41
CA LEU A 19 -7.05 -15.55 15.28
C LEU A 19 -7.21 -14.13 14.77
N SER A 20 -6.22 -13.32 15.12
CA SER A 20 -6.05 -12.02 14.50
C SER A 20 -5.79 -12.27 13.04
N GLN A 21 -6.84 -12.07 12.22
CA GLN A 21 -6.76 -12.32 10.88
C GLN A 21 -6.17 -11.21 10.18
N ASP A 22 -5.28 -11.49 9.43
CA ASP A 22 -5.27 -11.02 8.25
C ASP A 22 -4.86 -9.71 7.92
N LYS A 23 -4.78 -8.86 8.68
CA LYS A 23 -4.02 -7.62 8.51
C LYS A 23 -2.54 -7.83 8.39
N THR A 24 -2.12 -9.05 8.70
CA THR A 24 -0.76 -9.50 8.48
C THR A 24 -0.42 -9.67 7.02
N ASP A 25 -1.44 -9.77 6.15
CA ASP A 25 -1.22 -9.96 4.72
C ASP A 25 -1.13 -8.64 3.97
N GLN A 26 -1.30 -7.50 4.67
CA GLN A 26 -1.08 -6.20 4.06
C GLN A 26 0.41 -6.01 3.79
N MET A 27 0.72 -5.77 2.53
CA MET A 27 2.08 -5.57 2.10
C MET A 27 2.53 -4.16 2.43
N LYS A 28 3.52 -4.06 3.31
CA LYS A 28 4.13 -2.78 3.65
C LYS A 28 5.33 -2.52 2.77
N ILE A 29 5.47 -1.26 2.38
CA ILE A 29 6.63 -0.79 1.64
C ILE A 29 7.20 0.45 2.31
N THR A 30 8.47 0.73 2.02
CA THR A 30 9.13 1.95 2.45
C THR A 30 9.55 2.73 1.22
N VAL A 31 9.21 4.02 1.21
CA VAL A 31 9.63 4.98 0.19
C VAL A 31 10.68 5.89 0.82
N HIS A 32 11.92 5.70 0.42
CA HIS A 32 13.03 6.53 0.88
C HIS A 32 13.16 7.75 -0.03
N ALA A 33 12.98 8.93 0.53
CA ALA A 33 13.11 10.20 -0.17
C ALA A 33 14.13 11.06 0.56
N GLY A 34 15.38 11.11 0.06
CA GLY A 34 16.49 11.72 0.79
C GLY A 34 16.70 11.01 2.12
N ASP A 35 16.72 11.78 3.20
CA ASP A 35 16.91 11.26 4.56
C ASP A 35 15.59 10.80 5.22
N THR A 36 14.48 10.90 4.51
CA THR A 36 13.15 10.58 5.04
C THR A 36 12.69 9.22 4.54
N ALA A 37 12.29 8.35 5.47
CA ALA A 37 11.67 7.07 5.16
C ALA A 37 10.16 7.17 5.38
N LEU A 38 9.39 6.97 4.31
CA LEU A 38 7.93 7.05 4.33
C LEU A 38 7.34 5.65 4.29
N SER A 39 6.47 5.35 5.23
CA SER A 39 5.77 4.06 5.26
C SER A 39 4.50 4.13 4.41
N ALA A 40 4.24 3.07 3.65
CA ALA A 40 3.03 2.94 2.85
C ALA A 40 2.52 1.51 2.88
N THR A 41 1.24 1.35 2.57
CA THR A 41 0.59 0.05 2.52
C THR A 41 0.02 -0.17 1.12
N LEU A 42 0.35 -1.30 0.53
CA LEU A 42 -0.21 -1.71 -0.75
C LEU A 42 -1.55 -2.42 -0.55
N ASP A 43 -2.44 -2.23 -1.50
CA ASP A 43 -3.72 -2.92 -1.54
C ASP A 43 -3.52 -4.42 -1.84
N ASP A 44 -4.51 -5.23 -1.50
CA ASP A 44 -4.54 -6.64 -1.87
C ASP A 44 -5.21 -6.81 -3.24
N THR A 45 -4.52 -6.36 -4.28
CA THR A 45 -4.96 -6.43 -5.66
C THR A 45 -3.87 -7.02 -6.54
N ALA A 46 -4.24 -7.51 -7.72
CA ALA A 46 -3.28 -8.02 -8.68
C ALA A 46 -2.27 -6.95 -9.09
N ALA A 47 -2.72 -5.71 -9.29
CA ALA A 47 -1.83 -4.61 -9.67
C ALA A 47 -0.84 -4.27 -8.56
N ALA A 48 -1.28 -4.24 -7.31
CA ALA A 48 -0.40 -3.96 -6.18
C ALA A 48 0.64 -5.07 -5.98
N GLN A 49 0.23 -6.33 -6.12
CA GLN A 49 1.14 -7.47 -6.06
C GLN A 49 2.15 -7.45 -7.19
N ASP A 50 1.70 -7.08 -8.39
CA ASP A 50 2.56 -6.94 -9.56
C ASP A 50 3.59 -5.82 -9.35
N PHE A 51 3.16 -4.68 -8.84
CA PHE A 51 4.06 -3.59 -8.47
C PHE A 51 5.10 -4.04 -7.44
N ALA A 52 4.65 -4.75 -6.41
CA ALA A 52 5.55 -5.26 -5.37
C ALA A 52 6.61 -6.22 -5.94
N SER A 53 6.28 -6.97 -6.98
CA SER A 53 7.23 -7.86 -7.64
C SER A 53 8.38 -7.13 -8.34
N MET A 54 8.21 -5.85 -8.62
CA MET A 54 9.24 -5.00 -9.24
C MET A 54 10.21 -4.40 -8.23
N LEU A 55 9.89 -4.46 -6.93
CA LEU A 55 10.72 -3.84 -5.89
C LEU A 55 12.00 -4.63 -5.61
N PRO A 56 13.11 -3.98 -5.29
CA PRO A 56 13.26 -2.54 -5.09
C PRO A 56 13.34 -1.75 -6.39
N LEU A 57 12.89 -0.50 -6.36
CA LEU A 57 12.95 0.41 -7.48
C LEU A 57 13.59 1.73 -7.03
N THR A 58 14.41 2.30 -7.90
CA THR A 58 14.90 3.67 -7.74
C THR A 58 14.32 4.50 -8.88
N LEU A 59 13.60 5.56 -8.53
CA LEU A 59 12.91 6.40 -9.48
C LEU A 59 13.20 7.87 -9.17
N THR A 60 13.21 8.69 -10.21
CA THR A 60 13.18 10.15 -10.05
C THR A 60 11.74 10.61 -10.33
N LEU A 61 11.08 11.05 -9.27
CA LEU A 61 9.71 11.56 -9.36
C LEU A 61 9.75 13.01 -9.82
N GLU A 62 8.93 13.35 -10.79
CA GLU A 62 8.80 14.69 -11.32
C GLU A 62 7.40 15.22 -11.12
N ASP A 63 7.28 16.55 -11.01
CA ASP A 63 5.99 17.20 -10.84
C ASP A 63 5.14 17.08 -12.12
N TYR A 64 3.86 16.80 -11.91
CA TYR A 64 2.85 16.86 -12.95
C TYR A 64 1.66 17.67 -12.46
N HIS A 65 1.47 18.84 -13.05
CA HIS A 65 0.40 19.78 -12.71
C HIS A 65 0.30 20.17 -11.23
N GLY A 66 1.36 19.99 -10.46
CA GLY A 66 1.38 20.34 -9.03
C GLY A 66 0.54 19.44 -8.14
N ILE A 67 -0.09 18.39 -8.66
CA ILE A 67 -0.93 17.46 -7.91
C ILE A 67 -0.42 16.03 -7.90
N GLU A 68 0.52 15.70 -8.79
CA GLU A 68 1.10 14.35 -8.89
C GLU A 68 2.60 14.40 -8.90
N LYS A 69 3.21 13.35 -8.36
CA LYS A 69 4.62 13.00 -8.55
C LYS A 69 4.67 11.76 -9.42
N VAL A 70 5.33 11.84 -10.56
CA VAL A 70 5.27 10.80 -11.60
C VAL A 70 6.64 10.29 -12.00
N ALA A 71 6.73 9.02 -12.37
CA ALA A 71 7.91 8.40 -12.97
C ALA A 71 7.49 7.21 -13.82
N ASP A 72 8.21 6.94 -14.90
CA ASP A 72 7.93 5.82 -15.78
C ASP A 72 8.26 4.49 -15.07
N LEU A 73 7.34 3.54 -15.11
CA LEU A 73 7.56 2.17 -14.63
C LEU A 73 8.00 1.22 -15.74
N GLY A 74 7.88 1.61 -17.00
CA GLY A 74 8.31 0.82 -18.16
C GLY A 74 7.32 -0.23 -18.62
N ARG A 75 6.28 -0.57 -17.84
CA ARG A 75 5.25 -1.51 -18.26
C ARG A 75 3.94 -1.27 -17.52
N LYS A 76 2.85 -1.74 -18.09
CA LYS A 76 1.55 -1.75 -17.41
C LYS A 76 1.53 -2.85 -16.37
N LEU A 77 0.94 -2.53 -15.22
CA LEU A 77 0.68 -3.51 -14.17
C LEU A 77 -0.61 -4.29 -14.48
N ASP A 78 -0.77 -5.43 -13.81
CA ASP A 78 -1.97 -6.25 -13.94
C ASP A 78 -3.15 -5.59 -13.23
N ALA A 79 -3.98 -4.87 -13.97
CA ALA A 79 -5.15 -4.17 -13.45
C ALA A 79 -6.44 -4.97 -13.61
N SER A 80 -6.35 -6.29 -13.81
CA SER A 80 -7.51 -7.14 -14.12
C SER A 80 -8.62 -7.12 -13.07
N ASP A 81 -8.26 -6.87 -11.81
CA ASP A 81 -9.23 -6.81 -10.70
C ASP A 81 -9.48 -5.38 -10.18
N ASN A 82 -9.00 -4.37 -10.88
CA ASN A 82 -9.24 -2.96 -10.54
C ASN A 82 -10.42 -2.41 -11.33
N PRO A 83 -11.15 -1.42 -10.77
CA PRO A 83 -12.21 -0.74 -11.54
C PRO A 83 -11.62 0.07 -12.70
N ASP A 84 -12.46 0.37 -13.70
CA ASP A 84 -12.03 1.10 -14.90
C ASP A 84 -11.62 2.54 -14.65
N SER A 85 -12.07 3.13 -13.56
CA SER A 85 -11.70 4.48 -13.16
C SER A 85 -11.57 4.59 -11.65
N TYR A 86 -10.82 5.58 -11.22
CA TYR A 86 -10.57 5.83 -9.81
C TYR A 86 -10.38 7.31 -9.55
N ALA A 87 -10.98 7.81 -8.46
CA ALA A 87 -10.80 9.18 -7.99
C ALA A 87 -9.77 9.19 -6.86
N PRO A 88 -8.53 9.65 -7.11
CA PRO A 88 -7.48 9.56 -6.11
C PRO A 88 -7.62 10.60 -5.01
N LYS A 89 -7.10 10.24 -3.83
CA LYS A 89 -6.95 11.11 -2.67
C LYS A 89 -5.49 11.46 -2.49
N ALA A 90 -5.23 12.53 -1.74
CA ALA A 90 -3.87 12.86 -1.33
C ALA A 90 -3.26 11.68 -0.57
N GLY A 91 -2.04 11.30 -0.95
CA GLY A 91 -1.35 10.14 -0.39
C GLY A 91 -1.55 8.83 -1.13
N ASP A 92 -2.39 8.80 -2.15
CA ASP A 92 -2.58 7.60 -2.96
C ASP A 92 -1.40 7.36 -3.89
N ILE A 93 -1.03 6.08 -3.98
CA ILE A 93 -0.01 5.58 -4.90
C ILE A 93 -0.74 4.84 -6.01
N THR A 94 -0.55 5.27 -7.26
CA THR A 94 -1.29 4.74 -8.41
C THR A 94 -0.37 4.48 -9.59
N GLN A 95 -0.88 3.76 -10.59
CA GLN A 95 -0.32 3.79 -11.93
C GLN A 95 -1.36 4.36 -12.90
N TYR A 96 -0.92 5.31 -13.73
CA TYR A 96 -1.71 5.70 -14.88
C TYR A 96 -1.35 4.77 -16.04
N ALA A 97 -2.20 3.76 -16.24
CA ALA A 97 -1.90 2.65 -17.15
C ALA A 97 -1.59 3.07 -18.59
N PRO A 98 -2.32 4.04 -19.20
CA PRO A 98 -2.02 4.44 -20.58
C PRO A 98 -0.60 4.92 -20.81
N TRP A 99 0.02 5.54 -19.81
CA TRP A 99 1.39 6.04 -19.89
C TRP A 99 2.40 5.17 -19.16
N LYS A 100 1.94 4.12 -18.48
CA LYS A 100 2.81 3.18 -17.75
C LYS A 100 3.61 3.84 -16.62
N ASN A 101 3.17 5.00 -16.12
CA ASN A 101 3.88 5.71 -15.08
C ASN A 101 3.25 5.49 -13.70
N ILE A 102 4.10 5.45 -12.69
CA ILE A 102 3.62 5.63 -11.32
C ILE A 102 3.16 7.08 -11.16
N ALA A 103 2.09 7.29 -10.40
CA ALA A 103 1.58 8.60 -10.06
C ALA A 103 1.22 8.63 -8.58
N ILE A 104 1.95 9.40 -7.82
CA ILE A 104 1.68 9.63 -6.39
C ILE A 104 0.95 10.96 -6.29
N PHE A 105 -0.27 10.92 -5.76
CA PHE A 105 -1.09 12.12 -5.65
C PHE A 105 -0.78 12.84 -4.34
N VAL A 106 -0.40 14.10 -4.45
CA VAL A 106 -0.19 14.98 -3.29
C VAL A 106 -1.43 15.82 -2.99
N ALA A 107 -2.42 15.77 -3.86
CA ALA A 107 -3.72 16.41 -3.72
C ALA A 107 -4.79 15.50 -4.36
N PRO A 108 -6.07 15.62 -3.96
CA PRO A 108 -7.13 14.83 -4.59
C PRO A 108 -7.38 15.26 -6.03
N PHE A 109 -7.91 14.34 -6.82
CA PHE A 109 -8.26 14.60 -8.21
C PHE A 109 -9.55 13.87 -8.57
N GLN A 110 -10.12 14.24 -9.71
CA GLN A 110 -11.35 13.61 -10.20
C GLN A 110 -11.11 12.18 -10.66
N ALA A 111 -12.20 11.40 -10.76
CA ALA A 111 -12.15 10.05 -11.28
C ALA A 111 -11.57 10.05 -12.70
N SER A 112 -10.59 9.19 -12.92
CA SER A 112 -9.86 9.10 -14.19
C SER A 112 -9.81 7.67 -14.66
N ARG A 113 -10.17 7.43 -15.92
CA ARG A 113 -10.08 6.12 -16.53
C ARG A 113 -8.62 5.74 -16.73
N GLY A 114 -8.30 4.48 -16.45
CA GLY A 114 -6.94 3.99 -16.57
C GLY A 114 -6.07 4.27 -15.35
N LEU A 115 -6.61 4.93 -14.33
CA LEU A 115 -5.89 5.14 -13.07
C LEU A 115 -6.12 3.94 -12.16
N VAL A 116 -5.02 3.28 -11.80
CA VAL A 116 -5.02 2.03 -11.04
C VAL A 116 -4.43 2.31 -9.66
N ARG A 117 -5.23 2.13 -8.62
CA ARG A 117 -4.75 2.31 -7.25
C ARG A 117 -3.86 1.14 -6.84
N LEU A 118 -2.70 1.44 -6.25
CA LEU A 118 -1.77 0.44 -5.74
C LEU A 118 -1.73 0.42 -4.21
N GLY A 119 -1.94 1.56 -3.57
CA GLY A 119 -1.88 1.69 -2.12
C GLY A 119 -1.91 3.14 -1.68
N GLU A 120 -1.48 3.37 -0.44
CA GLU A 120 -1.46 4.72 0.13
C GLU A 120 -0.37 4.86 1.19
N PHE A 121 0.08 6.07 1.43
CA PHE A 121 0.97 6.35 2.56
C PHE A 121 0.22 6.20 3.88
N ASP A 122 0.92 5.67 4.88
CA ASP A 122 0.33 5.41 6.21
C ASP A 122 0.26 6.67 7.07
N GLY A 123 1.09 7.66 6.78
CA GLY A 123 1.17 8.88 7.57
C GLY A 123 1.62 10.07 6.74
N ASP A 124 2.37 10.96 7.35
CA ASP A 124 2.86 12.17 6.71
C ASP A 124 3.76 11.85 5.50
N PHE A 125 3.42 12.42 4.36
CA PHE A 125 4.18 12.31 3.12
C PHE A 125 4.56 13.69 2.55
N SER A 126 4.56 14.71 3.40
CA SER A 126 4.81 16.11 2.99
C SER A 126 6.16 16.30 2.30
N THR A 127 7.13 15.41 2.57
CA THR A 127 8.41 15.40 1.87
C THR A 127 8.23 15.33 0.35
N LEU A 128 7.21 14.62 -0.11
CA LEU A 128 6.92 14.47 -1.55
C LEU A 128 6.16 15.68 -2.12
N SER A 129 5.62 16.54 -1.27
CA SER A 129 4.87 17.72 -1.72
C SER A 129 5.77 18.87 -2.16
N ARG A 130 7.08 18.75 -2.01
CA ARG A 130 8.03 19.77 -2.46
C ARG A 130 8.05 19.84 -3.98
N SER A 131 8.19 21.06 -4.51
CA SER A 131 8.37 21.26 -5.94
C SER A 131 9.72 20.72 -6.41
N GLY A 132 9.76 20.26 -7.63
CA GLY A 132 10.96 19.79 -8.28
C GLY A 132 11.16 18.29 -8.20
N PRO A 133 12.16 17.76 -8.92
CA PRO A 133 12.41 16.33 -8.95
C PRO A 133 12.89 15.80 -7.60
N ILE A 134 12.43 14.61 -7.26
CA ILE A 134 12.82 13.91 -6.03
C ILE A 134 13.21 12.48 -6.39
N GLU A 135 14.44 12.09 -6.08
CA GLU A 135 14.85 10.70 -6.20
C GLU A 135 14.30 9.90 -5.03
N VAL A 136 13.66 8.77 -5.34
CA VAL A 136 13.14 7.87 -4.31
C VAL A 136 13.61 6.44 -4.57
N ARG A 137 13.79 5.70 -3.48
CA ARG A 137 13.98 4.26 -3.51
C ARG A 137 12.79 3.62 -2.81
N ILE A 138 12.12 2.73 -3.51
CA ILE A 138 10.95 2.03 -2.99
C ILE A 138 11.34 0.57 -2.77
N GLU A 139 11.09 0.06 -1.58
CA GLU A 139 11.42 -1.33 -1.24
C GLU A 139 10.35 -1.92 -0.32
N ARG A 140 10.32 -3.25 -0.26
CA ARG A 140 9.45 -3.93 0.71
C ARG A 140 9.94 -3.64 2.11
N ALA A 141 9.00 -3.39 3.01
CA ALA A 141 9.29 -3.28 4.44
C ALA A 141 9.07 -4.66 5.07
N ASP A 142 10.12 -5.19 5.64
CA ASP A 142 10.07 -6.49 6.32
C ASP A 142 9.63 -6.32 7.78
#